data_6946a21ae20b5539a3088c0743078444
#
_entry.id   6946a21ae20b5539a3088c0743078444
#
_cell.length_a   1.000
_cell.length_b   1.000
_cell.length_c   1.000
_cell.angle_alpha   90.00
_cell.angle_beta   90.00
_cell.angle_gamma   90.00
#
_symmetry.space_group_name_H-M   'P 1'
#
loop_
_entity.id
_entity.type
_entity.pdbx_description
1 polymer ?
#
loop_
_entity_poly.entity_id
_entity_poly.type
_entity_poly.pdbx_seq_one_letter_code
_entity_poly.pdbx_strand_id
1 'polypeptide(L)'
;MTAIAAERPRERRTFRLREATWRVVLFVLVLAALWGLWEGYRWLWMREHWTWPFVVDDTSMPHIHDFLRALFQVTHPGGPLLISVLLKAAAFTAREAAVGFAMGAVLGFALGVLLAHFRILQRGLLPYVVASQTVPILVIAPMVVVYLGSRGVPGWFSVSVIAAYLTFFPVTINTIRGLQAADRRALELMRSYAAGGWRVLWKLRFPTALPYIFAALKVSATASIVGAVIGELPSSIQDGLGGQILNYSQYYSIQPRGLWATNVIAALLGIAFFLVVLIAEKLVVRRAPENVA
;
A
#
# COMPACT_ATOMS: atom_id res chain seq x y z
N MET A 1 -2.02 39.39 -40.57
CA MET A 1 -0.76 38.68 -40.21
C MET A 1 -0.50 38.98 -38.73
N THR A 2 -0.97 38.13 -37.87
CA THR A 2 -0.75 38.21 -36.40
C THR A 2 0.21 37.10 -36.03
N ALA A 3 1.43 37.49 -35.65
CA ALA A 3 2.50 36.59 -35.21
C ALA A 3 2.10 35.96 -33.87
N ILE A 4 1.81 34.65 -33.87
CA ILE A 4 1.70 33.85 -32.65
C ILE A 4 3.12 33.73 -32.10
N ALA A 5 3.41 34.51 -31.06
CA ALA A 5 4.67 34.46 -30.32
C ALA A 5 4.81 33.06 -29.71
N ALA A 6 5.76 32.28 -30.23
CA ALA A 6 6.14 30.99 -29.64
C ALA A 6 6.70 31.25 -28.23
N GLU A 7 5.93 30.89 -27.19
CA GLU A 7 6.41 30.92 -25.80
C GLU A 7 7.68 30.12 -25.66
N ARG A 8 8.73 30.79 -25.16
CA ARG A 8 10.09 30.24 -25.06
C ARG A 8 10.15 29.02 -24.14
N PRO A 9 10.82 27.93 -24.52
CA PRO A 9 10.92 26.68 -23.74
C PRO A 9 11.52 26.86 -22.33
N ARG A 10 12.23 27.95 -22.08
CA ARG A 10 12.86 28.28 -20.77
C ARG A 10 11.84 28.64 -19.69
N GLU A 11 10.75 29.35 -19.99
CA GLU A 11 9.74 29.77 -19.01
C GLU A 11 8.94 28.59 -18.46
N ARG A 12 8.64 27.59 -19.31
CA ARG A 12 7.96 26.36 -18.86
C ARG A 12 8.82 25.51 -17.91
N ARG A 13 10.15 25.56 -18.07
CA ARG A 13 11.08 24.79 -17.23
C ARG A 13 11.26 25.40 -15.86
N THR A 14 11.35 26.73 -15.76
CA THR A 14 11.45 27.47 -14.50
C THR A 14 10.15 27.39 -13.70
N PHE A 15 8.99 27.45 -14.36
CA PHE A 15 7.68 27.29 -13.73
C PHE A 15 7.51 25.89 -13.11
N ARG A 16 7.87 24.83 -13.84
CA ARG A 16 7.84 23.43 -13.32
C ARG A 16 8.81 23.20 -12.16
N LEU A 17 9.97 23.79 -12.17
CA LEU A 17 10.93 23.71 -11.07
C LEU A 17 10.41 24.42 -9.82
N ARG A 18 9.81 25.59 -9.98
CA ARG A 18 9.20 26.36 -8.88
C ARG A 18 8.00 25.63 -8.26
N GLU A 19 7.16 24.97 -9.07
CA GLU A 19 6.08 24.13 -8.54
C GLU A 19 6.62 22.88 -7.80
N ALA A 20 7.68 22.24 -8.32
CA ALA A 20 8.30 21.10 -7.67
C ALA A 20 8.94 21.48 -6.33
N THR A 21 9.68 22.61 -6.29
CA THR A 21 10.25 23.13 -5.03
C THR A 21 9.16 23.51 -4.03
N TRP A 22 8.06 24.16 -4.46
CA TRP A 22 6.95 24.50 -3.59
C TRP A 22 6.27 23.27 -2.99
N ARG A 23 6.08 22.20 -3.78
CA ARG A 23 5.53 20.92 -3.28
C ARG A 23 6.45 20.26 -2.23
N VAL A 24 7.77 20.29 -2.46
CA VAL A 24 8.74 19.78 -1.47
C VAL A 24 8.72 20.61 -0.20
N VAL A 25 8.70 21.96 -0.33
CA VAL A 25 8.61 22.86 0.83
C VAL A 25 7.32 22.61 1.63
N LEU A 26 6.17 22.51 0.96
CA LEU A 26 4.91 22.19 1.64
C LEU A 26 4.96 20.84 2.33
N PHE A 27 5.52 19.81 1.68
CA PHE A 27 5.68 18.50 2.28
C PHE A 27 6.55 18.53 3.55
N VAL A 28 7.70 19.24 3.50
CA VAL A 28 8.57 19.41 4.67
C VAL A 28 7.88 20.21 5.78
N LEU A 29 7.12 21.26 5.42
CA LEU A 29 6.35 22.05 6.39
C LEU A 29 5.27 21.20 7.08
N VAL A 30 4.57 20.33 6.34
CA VAL A 30 3.59 19.41 6.91
C VAL A 30 4.27 18.42 7.87
N LEU A 31 5.41 17.84 7.49
CA LEU A 31 6.16 16.97 8.37
C LEU A 31 6.65 17.70 9.63
N ALA A 32 7.17 18.91 9.48
CA ALA A 32 7.60 19.74 10.61
C ALA A 32 6.42 20.13 11.53
N ALA A 33 5.26 20.43 10.95
CA ALA A 33 4.04 20.71 11.71
C ALA A 33 3.55 19.47 12.47
N LEU A 34 3.56 18.28 11.86
CA LEU A 34 3.22 17.02 12.53
C LEU A 34 4.19 16.71 13.66
N TRP A 35 5.49 16.91 13.45
CA TRP A 35 6.48 16.77 14.50
C TRP A 35 6.24 17.76 15.63
N GLY A 36 6.05 19.04 15.30
CA GLY A 36 5.76 20.08 16.29
C GLY A 36 4.48 19.79 17.08
N LEU A 37 3.44 19.27 16.43
CA LEU A 37 2.21 18.84 17.11
C LEU A 37 2.46 17.66 18.07
N TRP A 38 3.24 16.66 17.66
CA TRP A 38 3.61 15.54 18.52
C TRP A 38 4.39 15.98 19.76
N GLU A 39 5.47 16.73 19.57
CA GLU A 39 6.31 17.21 20.68
C GLU A 39 5.58 18.26 21.53
N GLY A 40 4.79 19.17 20.90
CA GLY A 40 4.00 20.18 21.60
C GLY A 40 2.88 19.57 22.45
N TYR A 41 2.17 18.56 21.93
CA TYR A 41 1.16 17.81 22.67
C TYR A 41 1.79 17.12 23.89
N ARG A 42 2.91 16.43 23.70
CA ARG A 42 3.67 15.79 24.76
C ARG A 42 4.10 16.79 25.82
N TRP A 43 4.72 17.91 25.42
CA TRP A 43 5.18 18.97 26.32
C TRP A 43 4.02 19.56 27.14
N LEU A 44 2.90 19.87 26.49
CA LEU A 44 1.74 20.42 27.18
C LEU A 44 1.17 19.44 28.22
N TRP A 45 1.02 18.18 27.84
CA TRP A 45 0.45 17.15 28.69
C TRP A 45 1.31 16.88 29.93
N MET A 46 2.63 16.81 29.77
CA MET A 46 3.56 16.62 30.86
C MET A 46 3.63 17.86 31.81
N ARG A 47 3.52 19.07 31.24
CA ARG A 47 3.54 20.32 31.99
C ARG A 47 2.32 20.47 32.89
N GLU A 48 1.14 20.13 32.41
CA GLU A 48 -0.13 20.27 33.10
C GLU A 48 -0.44 19.05 33.97
N HIS A 49 0.43 18.03 33.96
CA HIS A 49 0.26 16.78 34.73
C HIS A 49 -1.08 16.08 34.49
N TRP A 50 -1.63 16.16 33.25
CA TRP A 50 -2.88 15.53 32.91
C TRP A 50 -2.72 14.01 32.85
N THR A 51 -3.65 13.32 33.50
CA THR A 51 -3.67 11.84 33.54
C THR A 51 -4.80 11.21 32.74
N TRP A 52 -5.78 12.02 32.36
CA TRP A 52 -6.92 11.59 31.55
C TRP A 52 -6.85 12.21 30.14
N PRO A 53 -7.08 11.46 29.06
CA PRO A 53 -7.52 10.06 28.99
C PRO A 53 -6.42 9.03 29.20
N PHE A 54 -5.14 9.37 29.13
CA PHE A 54 -4.00 8.48 29.38
C PHE A 54 -2.79 9.28 29.87
N VAL A 55 -1.89 8.61 30.54
CA VAL A 55 -0.62 9.22 31.00
C VAL A 55 0.34 9.32 29.81
N VAL A 56 0.87 10.51 29.57
CA VAL A 56 1.91 10.75 28.56
C VAL A 56 3.28 10.71 29.25
N ASP A 57 4.06 9.71 28.91
CA ASP A 57 5.42 9.50 29.38
C ASP A 57 6.32 9.00 28.25
N ASP A 58 7.60 8.71 28.54
CA ASP A 58 8.54 8.17 27.56
C ASP A 58 8.18 6.78 27.05
N THR A 59 7.29 6.08 27.77
CA THR A 59 6.79 4.76 27.38
C THR A 59 5.63 4.90 26.41
N SER A 60 4.63 5.72 26.73
CA SER A 60 3.41 5.88 25.91
C SER A 60 3.64 6.74 24.67
N MET A 61 4.44 7.82 24.80
CA MET A 61 4.78 8.76 23.72
C MET A 61 6.28 9.11 23.72
N PRO A 62 7.17 8.23 23.25
CA PRO A 62 8.60 8.54 23.18
C PRO A 62 8.86 9.70 22.21
N HIS A 63 9.95 10.43 22.43
CA HIS A 63 10.41 11.45 21.49
C HIS A 63 10.71 10.83 20.12
N ILE A 64 10.33 11.50 19.04
CA ILE A 64 10.57 11.02 17.68
C ILE A 64 12.05 10.76 17.43
N HIS A 65 12.94 11.64 17.92
CA HIS A 65 14.38 11.45 17.77
C HIS A 65 14.94 10.24 18.54
N ASP A 66 14.28 9.80 19.61
CA ASP A 66 14.77 8.69 20.44
C ASP A 66 14.57 7.34 19.73
N PHE A 67 13.42 7.09 19.13
CA PHE A 67 13.22 5.85 18.40
C PHE A 67 13.94 5.86 17.04
N LEU A 68 14.19 7.03 16.43
CA LEU A 68 15.07 7.13 15.26
C LEU A 68 16.54 6.85 15.64
N ARG A 69 17.01 7.35 16.78
CA ARG A 69 18.35 7.01 17.30
C ARG A 69 18.47 5.54 17.68
N ALA A 70 17.39 4.94 18.22
CA ALA A 70 17.39 3.52 18.58
C ALA A 70 17.68 2.61 17.39
N LEU A 71 17.33 3.00 16.16
CA LEU A 71 17.69 2.27 14.92
C LEU A 71 19.20 2.03 14.80
N PHE A 72 20.01 2.95 15.27
CA PHE A 72 21.48 2.90 15.20
C PHE A 72 22.13 2.40 16.50
N GLN A 73 21.35 1.89 17.44
CA GLN A 73 21.84 1.25 18.67
C GLN A 73 21.89 -0.27 18.51
N VAL A 74 22.76 -0.91 19.28
CA VAL A 74 22.83 -2.37 19.34
C VAL A 74 21.62 -2.94 20.09
N THR A 75 21.09 -4.05 19.62
CA THR A 75 19.93 -4.70 20.25
C THR A 75 20.23 -5.26 21.65
N HIS A 76 21.46 -5.70 21.84
CA HIS A 76 22.02 -6.18 23.13
C HIS A 76 23.55 -6.04 23.10
N PRO A 77 24.26 -6.09 24.25
CA PRO A 77 25.73 -6.03 24.27
C PRO A 77 26.36 -7.06 23.33
N GLY A 78 27.14 -6.58 22.35
CA GLY A 78 27.75 -7.43 21.31
C GLY A 78 26.82 -7.88 20.18
N GLY A 79 25.57 -7.43 20.19
CA GLY A 79 24.57 -7.77 19.15
C GLY A 79 24.61 -6.85 17.93
N PRO A 80 23.81 -7.15 16.91
CA PRO A 80 23.69 -6.34 15.71
C PRO A 80 22.96 -5.02 15.99
N LEU A 81 23.13 -4.06 15.08
CA LEU A 81 22.35 -2.81 15.09
C LEU A 81 20.86 -3.12 14.86
N LEU A 82 19.96 -2.41 15.57
CA LEU A 82 18.52 -2.59 15.42
C LEU A 82 18.08 -2.42 13.96
N ILE A 83 18.60 -1.41 13.27
CA ILE A 83 18.30 -1.20 11.83
C ILE A 83 18.63 -2.41 10.97
N SER A 84 19.72 -3.13 11.24
CA SER A 84 20.12 -4.30 10.45
C SER A 84 19.16 -5.48 10.68
N VAL A 85 18.66 -5.65 11.89
CA VAL A 85 17.64 -6.66 12.24
C VAL A 85 16.32 -6.31 11.55
N LEU A 86 15.87 -5.06 11.66
CA LEU A 86 14.61 -4.61 11.07
C LEU A 86 14.63 -4.60 9.55
N LEU A 87 15.77 -4.29 8.90
CA LEU A 87 15.89 -4.37 7.44
C LEU A 87 15.85 -5.82 6.93
N LYS A 88 16.42 -6.78 7.66
CA LYS A 88 16.28 -8.21 7.34
C LYS A 88 14.82 -8.64 7.48
N ALA A 89 14.15 -8.25 8.56
CA ALA A 89 12.74 -8.53 8.77
C ALA A 89 11.86 -7.87 7.68
N ALA A 90 12.16 -6.61 7.32
CA ALA A 90 11.47 -5.92 6.23
C ALA A 90 11.65 -6.63 4.88
N ALA A 91 12.85 -7.14 4.57
CA ALA A 91 13.09 -7.90 3.35
C ALA A 91 12.30 -9.23 3.32
N PHE A 92 12.16 -9.88 4.47
CA PHE A 92 11.35 -11.10 4.61
C PHE A 92 9.87 -10.79 4.36
N THR A 93 9.29 -9.83 5.09
CA THR A 93 7.90 -9.37 4.91
C THR A 93 7.65 -8.85 3.50
N ALA A 94 8.62 -8.14 2.89
CA ALA A 94 8.51 -7.67 1.51
C ALA A 94 8.38 -8.82 0.51
N ARG A 95 9.11 -9.92 0.69
CA ARG A 95 8.99 -11.12 -0.14
C ARG A 95 7.59 -11.72 -0.04
N GLU A 96 7.06 -11.90 1.16
CA GLU A 96 5.73 -12.45 1.39
C GLU A 96 4.64 -11.55 0.78
N ALA A 97 4.74 -10.25 1.02
CA ALA A 97 3.84 -9.25 0.44
C ALA A 97 3.93 -9.21 -1.09
N ALA A 98 5.13 -9.30 -1.67
CA ALA A 98 5.31 -9.29 -3.13
C ALA A 98 4.66 -10.51 -3.80
N VAL A 99 4.84 -11.70 -3.23
CA VAL A 99 4.20 -12.92 -3.72
C VAL A 99 2.68 -12.80 -3.59
N GLY A 100 2.19 -12.38 -2.41
CA GLY A 100 0.77 -12.18 -2.18
C GLY A 100 0.17 -11.10 -3.09
N PHE A 101 0.85 -9.97 -3.27
CA PHE A 101 0.45 -8.92 -4.20
C PHE A 101 0.34 -9.44 -5.64
N ALA A 102 1.34 -10.16 -6.13
CA ALA A 102 1.32 -10.74 -7.47
C ALA A 102 0.16 -11.73 -7.65
N MET A 103 -0.03 -12.64 -6.70
CA MET A 103 -1.14 -13.61 -6.71
C MET A 103 -2.50 -12.91 -6.69
N GLY A 104 -2.71 -11.98 -5.76
CA GLY A 104 -3.95 -11.23 -5.62
C GLY A 104 -4.24 -10.34 -6.82
N ALA A 105 -3.21 -9.70 -7.39
CA ALA A 105 -3.34 -8.88 -8.60
C ALA A 105 -3.74 -9.72 -9.82
N VAL A 106 -3.08 -10.86 -10.04
CA VAL A 106 -3.41 -11.76 -11.18
C VAL A 106 -4.82 -12.33 -11.04
N LEU A 107 -5.16 -12.87 -9.87
CA LEU A 107 -6.49 -13.43 -9.62
C LEU A 107 -7.58 -12.36 -9.69
N GLY A 108 -7.33 -11.21 -9.08
CA GLY A 108 -8.26 -10.08 -9.08
C GLY A 108 -8.48 -9.51 -10.48
N PHE A 109 -7.41 -9.37 -11.26
CA PHE A 109 -7.50 -8.96 -12.66
C PHE A 109 -8.27 -9.97 -13.51
N ALA A 110 -7.93 -11.26 -13.41
CA ALA A 110 -8.61 -12.32 -14.15
C ALA A 110 -10.11 -12.37 -13.85
N LEU A 111 -10.47 -12.33 -12.55
CA LEU A 111 -11.87 -12.30 -12.13
C LEU A 111 -12.55 -11.00 -12.57
N GLY A 112 -11.87 -9.86 -12.47
CA GLY A 112 -12.39 -8.57 -12.93
C GLY A 112 -12.72 -8.56 -14.42
N VAL A 113 -11.84 -9.11 -15.27
CA VAL A 113 -12.07 -9.27 -16.70
C VAL A 113 -13.26 -10.20 -16.95
N LEU A 114 -13.31 -11.33 -16.27
CA LEU A 114 -14.41 -12.31 -16.40
C LEU A 114 -15.75 -11.67 -16.06
N LEU A 115 -15.84 -11.00 -14.92
CA LEU A 115 -17.08 -10.35 -14.44
C LEU A 115 -17.47 -9.16 -15.33
N ALA A 116 -16.51 -8.39 -15.84
CA ALA A 116 -16.79 -7.31 -16.79
C ALA A 116 -17.36 -7.81 -18.13
N HIS A 117 -17.02 -9.04 -18.53
CA HIS A 117 -17.50 -9.64 -19.78
C HIS A 117 -18.88 -10.28 -19.64
N PHE A 118 -19.15 -10.96 -18.52
CA PHE A 118 -20.40 -11.70 -18.28
C PHE A 118 -21.29 -11.01 -17.24
N ARG A 119 -22.31 -10.27 -17.71
CA ARG A 119 -23.23 -9.52 -16.82
C ARG A 119 -23.95 -10.41 -15.81
N ILE A 120 -24.28 -11.64 -16.15
CA ILE A 120 -24.96 -12.59 -15.27
C ILE A 120 -24.02 -12.94 -14.09
N LEU A 121 -22.76 -13.30 -14.40
CA LEU A 121 -21.75 -13.56 -13.40
C LEU A 121 -21.46 -12.33 -12.52
N GLN A 122 -21.39 -11.15 -13.14
CA GLN A 122 -21.19 -9.90 -12.39
C GLN A 122 -22.32 -9.69 -11.37
N ARG A 123 -23.57 -9.80 -11.79
CA ARG A 123 -24.74 -9.62 -10.89
C ARG A 123 -24.81 -10.69 -9.81
N GLY A 124 -24.42 -11.92 -10.10
CA GLY A 124 -24.43 -13.03 -9.16
C GLY A 124 -23.26 -12.98 -8.16
N LEU A 125 -22.01 -12.77 -8.64
CA LEU A 125 -20.81 -12.92 -7.81
C LEU A 125 -20.32 -11.62 -7.17
N LEU A 126 -20.58 -10.45 -7.77
CA LEU A 126 -20.07 -9.18 -7.25
C LEU A 126 -20.54 -8.89 -5.81
N PRO A 127 -21.82 -9.16 -5.41
CA PRO A 127 -22.23 -8.98 -4.02
C PRO A 127 -21.40 -9.81 -3.03
N TYR A 128 -21.05 -11.04 -3.38
CA TYR A 128 -20.20 -11.90 -2.53
C TYR A 128 -18.75 -11.39 -2.46
N VAL A 129 -18.21 -10.93 -3.59
CA VAL A 129 -16.89 -10.31 -3.62
C VAL A 129 -16.87 -9.09 -2.72
N VAL A 130 -17.89 -8.23 -2.74
CA VAL A 130 -17.97 -7.06 -1.87
C VAL A 130 -18.19 -7.47 -0.41
N ALA A 131 -19.10 -8.41 -0.15
CA ALA A 131 -19.40 -8.87 1.20
C ALA A 131 -18.19 -9.50 1.90
N SER A 132 -17.31 -10.20 1.14
CA SER A 132 -16.12 -10.80 1.74
C SER A 132 -15.12 -9.78 2.28
N GLN A 133 -15.13 -8.52 1.82
CA GLN A 133 -14.33 -7.43 2.40
C GLN A 133 -14.76 -7.04 3.82
N THR A 134 -15.99 -7.34 4.21
CA THR A 134 -16.50 -6.99 5.55
C THR A 134 -15.97 -7.92 6.63
N VAL A 135 -15.40 -9.05 6.26
CA VAL A 135 -14.81 -9.97 7.22
C VAL A 135 -13.46 -9.44 7.71
N PRO A 136 -13.29 -9.22 9.03
CA PRO A 136 -12.03 -8.70 9.57
C PRO A 136 -10.86 -9.65 9.27
N ILE A 137 -9.81 -9.14 8.64
CA ILE A 137 -8.64 -9.94 8.27
C ILE A 137 -7.96 -10.61 9.47
N LEU A 138 -7.99 -9.96 10.64
CA LEU A 138 -7.46 -10.52 11.89
C LEU A 138 -8.15 -11.81 12.33
N VAL A 139 -9.40 -12.02 11.92
CA VAL A 139 -10.14 -13.27 12.19
C VAL A 139 -9.77 -14.36 11.18
N ILE A 140 -9.57 -13.96 9.91
CA ILE A 140 -9.23 -14.91 8.84
C ILE A 140 -7.78 -15.38 8.94
N ALA A 141 -6.85 -14.51 9.32
CA ALA A 141 -5.42 -14.80 9.29
C ALA A 141 -5.03 -16.05 10.08
N PRO A 142 -5.44 -16.24 11.35
CA PRO A 142 -5.12 -17.46 12.11
C PRO A 142 -5.70 -18.72 11.45
N MET A 143 -6.91 -18.63 10.90
CA MET A 143 -7.58 -19.76 10.25
C MET A 143 -6.80 -20.21 9.01
N VAL A 144 -6.35 -19.27 8.17
CA VAL A 144 -5.56 -19.56 6.97
C VAL A 144 -4.21 -20.18 7.35
N VAL A 145 -3.52 -19.61 8.34
CA VAL A 145 -2.22 -20.10 8.79
C VAL A 145 -2.32 -21.53 9.34
N VAL A 146 -3.30 -21.80 10.21
CA VAL A 146 -3.51 -23.12 10.80
C VAL A 146 -3.94 -24.13 9.74
N TYR A 147 -4.89 -23.79 8.89
CA TYR A 147 -5.40 -24.67 7.84
C TYR A 147 -4.33 -25.06 6.81
N LEU A 148 -3.57 -24.08 6.30
CA LEU A 148 -2.50 -24.36 5.34
C LEU A 148 -1.31 -25.04 6.03
N GLY A 149 -0.95 -24.64 7.23
CA GLY A 149 0.12 -25.23 8.03
C GLY A 149 -0.15 -26.71 8.33
N SER A 150 -1.39 -27.11 8.67
CA SER A 150 -1.77 -28.51 8.89
C SER A 150 -1.63 -29.39 7.64
N ARG A 151 -1.51 -28.78 6.45
CA ARG A 151 -1.26 -29.44 5.17
C ARG A 151 0.20 -29.38 4.71
N GLY A 152 1.10 -28.97 5.60
CA GLY A 152 2.53 -28.87 5.31
C GLY A 152 2.93 -27.67 4.45
N VAL A 153 2.04 -26.68 4.27
CA VAL A 153 2.36 -25.45 3.53
C VAL A 153 3.28 -24.58 4.38
N PRO A 154 4.40 -24.07 3.83
CA PRO A 154 5.30 -23.18 4.57
C PRO A 154 4.59 -21.92 5.06
N GLY A 155 4.90 -21.47 6.28
CA GLY A 155 4.26 -20.31 6.92
C GLY A 155 4.32 -19.05 6.06
N TRP A 156 5.47 -18.74 5.44
CA TRP A 156 5.62 -17.60 4.55
C TRP A 156 4.61 -17.58 3.39
N PHE A 157 4.26 -18.76 2.86
CA PHE A 157 3.27 -18.84 1.78
C PHE A 157 1.84 -18.62 2.31
N SER A 158 1.53 -19.12 3.51
CA SER A 158 0.25 -18.86 4.18
C SER A 158 0.05 -17.36 4.41
N VAL A 159 1.11 -16.65 4.80
CA VAL A 159 1.12 -15.18 4.93
C VAL A 159 0.91 -14.51 3.56
N SER A 160 1.58 -15.03 2.51
CA SER A 160 1.37 -14.51 1.14
C SER A 160 -0.08 -14.68 0.68
N VAL A 161 -0.79 -15.74 1.07
CA VAL A 161 -2.22 -15.92 0.76
C VAL A 161 -3.07 -14.86 1.44
N ILE A 162 -2.74 -14.46 2.68
CA ILE A 162 -3.43 -13.39 3.39
C ILE A 162 -3.19 -12.03 2.70
N ALA A 163 -1.96 -11.75 2.28
CA ALA A 163 -1.62 -10.55 1.51
C ALA A 163 -2.34 -10.54 0.14
N ALA A 164 -2.46 -11.72 -0.52
CA ALA A 164 -3.20 -11.86 -1.77
C ALA A 164 -4.70 -11.56 -1.59
N TYR A 165 -5.29 -11.98 -0.47
CA TYR A 165 -6.69 -11.67 -0.16
C TYR A 165 -6.94 -10.17 -0.11
N LEU A 166 -6.09 -9.39 0.56
CA LEU A 166 -6.25 -7.93 0.62
C LEU A 166 -6.00 -7.23 -0.73
N THR A 167 -5.16 -7.81 -1.59
CA THR A 167 -4.88 -7.30 -2.94
C THR A 167 -6.00 -7.58 -3.93
N PHE A 168 -6.60 -8.76 -3.83
CA PHE A 168 -7.57 -9.29 -4.79
C PHE A 168 -8.78 -8.38 -5.02
N PHE A 169 -9.40 -7.85 -3.95
CA PHE A 169 -10.63 -7.07 -4.05
C PHE A 169 -10.46 -5.73 -4.78
N PRO A 170 -9.53 -4.84 -4.36
CA PRO A 170 -9.36 -3.57 -5.04
C PRO A 170 -9.07 -3.76 -6.53
N VAL A 171 -8.27 -4.78 -6.88
CA VAL A 171 -7.94 -5.08 -8.27
C VAL A 171 -9.15 -5.57 -9.02
N THR A 172 -9.95 -6.50 -8.48
CA THR A 172 -11.17 -7.00 -9.13
C THR A 172 -12.15 -5.86 -9.42
N ILE A 173 -12.49 -5.07 -8.41
CA ILE A 173 -13.50 -4.02 -8.53
C ILE A 173 -13.06 -2.93 -9.52
N ASN A 174 -11.81 -2.49 -9.44
CA ASN A 174 -11.33 -1.43 -10.33
C ASN A 174 -11.05 -1.93 -11.75
N THR A 175 -10.73 -3.21 -11.94
CA THR A 175 -10.68 -3.82 -13.27
C THR A 175 -12.07 -3.79 -13.92
N ILE A 176 -13.12 -4.19 -13.20
CA ILE A 176 -14.49 -4.12 -13.72
C ILE A 176 -14.85 -2.67 -14.09
N ARG A 177 -14.64 -1.72 -13.16
CA ARG A 177 -14.93 -0.30 -13.40
C ARG A 177 -14.16 0.26 -14.59
N GLY A 178 -12.86 -0.03 -14.68
CA GLY A 178 -12.01 0.45 -15.76
C GLY A 178 -12.41 -0.10 -17.13
N LEU A 179 -12.74 -1.40 -17.24
CA LEU A 179 -13.19 -2.02 -18.49
C LEU A 179 -14.57 -1.52 -18.93
N GLN A 180 -15.38 -1.03 -18.00
CA GLN A 180 -16.71 -0.46 -18.28
C GLN A 180 -16.66 1.07 -18.49
N ALA A 181 -15.54 1.74 -18.20
CA ALA A 181 -15.37 3.19 -18.36
C ALA A 181 -15.13 3.64 -19.81
N ALA A 182 -15.05 2.71 -20.78
CA ALA A 182 -14.86 3.05 -22.20
C ALA A 182 -16.00 3.91 -22.74
N ASP A 183 -15.67 5.00 -23.43
CA ASP A 183 -16.62 5.93 -24.01
C ASP A 183 -17.59 5.22 -24.94
N ARG A 184 -18.89 5.54 -24.79
CA ARG A 184 -19.98 4.97 -25.57
C ARG A 184 -19.81 5.26 -27.07
N ARG A 185 -19.38 6.48 -27.44
CA ARG A 185 -19.14 6.88 -28.82
C ARG A 185 -18.02 6.07 -29.44
N ALA A 186 -16.93 5.83 -28.70
CA ALA A 186 -15.84 4.98 -29.18
C ALA A 186 -16.28 3.52 -29.36
N LEU A 187 -17.16 3.01 -28.48
CA LEU A 187 -17.74 1.68 -28.62
C LEU A 187 -18.66 1.58 -29.84
N GLU A 188 -19.46 2.60 -30.12
CA GLU A 188 -20.34 2.68 -31.32
C GLU A 188 -19.50 2.74 -32.61
N LEU A 189 -18.40 3.51 -32.59
CA LEU A 189 -17.44 3.57 -33.69
C LEU A 189 -16.82 2.18 -33.98
N MET A 190 -16.36 1.50 -32.91
CA MET A 190 -15.80 0.14 -33.09
C MET A 190 -16.83 -0.84 -33.68
N ARG A 191 -18.11 -0.67 -33.34
CA ARG A 191 -19.20 -1.48 -33.90
C ARG A 191 -19.43 -1.18 -35.40
N SER A 192 -19.37 0.10 -35.80
CA SER A 192 -19.51 0.48 -37.21
C SER A 192 -18.41 -0.12 -38.10
N TYR A 193 -17.23 -0.37 -37.53
CA TYR A 193 -16.13 -1.10 -38.17
C TYR A 193 -16.23 -2.63 -38.03
N ALA A 194 -17.38 -3.16 -37.59
CA ALA A 194 -17.58 -4.60 -37.33
C ALA A 194 -16.48 -5.24 -36.45
N ALA A 195 -15.92 -4.47 -35.52
CA ALA A 195 -14.86 -4.98 -34.64
C ALA A 195 -15.40 -6.02 -33.66
N GLY A 196 -14.84 -7.22 -33.69
CA GLY A 196 -15.18 -8.31 -32.78
C GLY A 196 -14.83 -7.96 -31.31
N GLY A 197 -15.50 -8.63 -30.35
CA GLY A 197 -15.37 -8.35 -28.92
C GLY A 197 -13.92 -8.37 -28.38
N TRP A 198 -13.08 -9.28 -28.89
CA TRP A 198 -11.65 -9.36 -28.55
C TRP A 198 -10.87 -8.10 -28.98
N ARG A 199 -11.16 -7.59 -30.18
CA ARG A 199 -10.54 -6.36 -30.69
C ARG A 199 -10.98 -5.14 -29.86
N VAL A 200 -12.26 -5.07 -29.49
CA VAL A 200 -12.80 -4.02 -28.61
C VAL A 200 -12.15 -4.08 -27.23
N LEU A 201 -11.98 -5.29 -26.67
CA LEU A 201 -11.34 -5.46 -25.37
C LEU A 201 -9.90 -4.92 -25.38
N TRP A 202 -9.07 -5.37 -26.29
CA TRP A 202 -7.64 -5.04 -26.28
C TRP A 202 -7.30 -3.66 -26.86
N LYS A 203 -8.07 -3.16 -27.85
CA LYS A 203 -7.77 -1.86 -28.48
C LYS A 203 -8.46 -0.67 -27.83
N LEU A 204 -9.56 -0.88 -27.08
CA LEU A 204 -10.33 0.20 -26.49
C LEU A 204 -10.46 0.03 -24.96
N ARG A 205 -11.07 -1.07 -24.47
CA ARG A 205 -11.40 -1.21 -23.07
C ARG A 205 -10.17 -1.36 -22.17
N PHE A 206 -9.21 -2.18 -22.57
CA PHE A 206 -8.00 -2.42 -21.76
C PHE A 206 -7.13 -1.16 -21.61
N PRO A 207 -6.80 -0.42 -22.69
CA PRO A 207 -6.08 0.85 -22.55
C PRO A 207 -6.81 1.88 -21.69
N THR A 208 -8.13 1.97 -21.80
CA THR A 208 -8.97 2.85 -20.97
C THR A 208 -8.97 2.40 -19.50
N ALA A 209 -8.86 1.09 -19.24
CA ALA A 209 -8.87 0.53 -17.89
C ALA A 209 -7.53 0.69 -17.16
N LEU A 210 -6.41 0.89 -17.86
CA LEU A 210 -5.07 0.95 -17.25
C LEU A 210 -4.97 1.92 -16.07
N PRO A 211 -5.45 3.17 -16.12
CA PRO A 211 -5.38 4.09 -14.99
C PRO A 211 -6.12 3.56 -13.76
N TYR A 212 -7.29 2.93 -13.95
CA TYR A 212 -8.08 2.33 -12.88
C TYR A 212 -7.37 1.13 -12.24
N ILE A 213 -6.76 0.28 -13.09
CA ILE A 213 -6.00 -0.88 -12.64
C ILE A 213 -4.78 -0.42 -11.82
N PHE A 214 -4.01 0.55 -12.31
CA PHE A 214 -2.87 1.08 -11.56
C PHE A 214 -3.27 1.81 -10.29
N ALA A 215 -4.41 2.51 -10.26
CA ALA A 215 -4.97 3.08 -9.04
C ALA A 215 -5.24 1.99 -7.99
N ALA A 216 -5.84 0.86 -8.41
CA ALA A 216 -6.05 -0.28 -7.54
C ALA A 216 -4.73 -0.92 -7.09
N LEU A 217 -3.78 -1.14 -8.00
CA LEU A 217 -2.48 -1.72 -7.68
C LEU A 217 -1.70 -0.88 -6.66
N LYS A 218 -1.76 0.46 -6.74
CA LYS A 218 -1.14 1.34 -5.74
C LYS A 218 -1.71 1.14 -4.33
N VAL A 219 -3.03 1.08 -4.21
CA VAL A 219 -3.70 0.81 -2.93
C VAL A 219 -3.39 -0.61 -2.45
N SER A 220 -3.43 -1.58 -3.35
CA SER A 220 -3.15 -2.99 -3.03
C SER A 220 -1.70 -3.22 -2.63
N ALA A 221 -0.75 -2.42 -3.12
CA ALA A 221 0.65 -2.51 -2.75
C ALA A 221 0.86 -2.25 -1.25
N THR A 222 0.23 -1.21 -0.70
CA THR A 222 0.26 -0.95 0.74
C THR A 222 -0.56 -1.97 1.52
N ALA A 223 -1.73 -2.36 1.00
CA ALA A 223 -2.59 -3.37 1.63
C ALA A 223 -1.90 -4.74 1.73
N SER A 224 -1.07 -5.13 0.75
CA SER A 224 -0.33 -6.39 0.80
C SER A 224 0.72 -6.42 1.91
N ILE A 225 1.40 -5.30 2.20
CA ILE A 225 2.32 -5.18 3.33
C ILE A 225 1.56 -5.32 4.66
N VAL A 226 0.41 -4.62 4.78
CA VAL A 226 -0.46 -4.75 5.97
C VAL A 226 -0.92 -6.19 6.14
N GLY A 227 -1.32 -6.86 5.05
CA GLY A 227 -1.73 -8.27 5.06
C GLY A 227 -0.61 -9.21 5.47
N ALA A 228 0.61 -8.97 5.00
CA ALA A 228 1.78 -9.76 5.39
C ALA A 228 2.08 -9.59 6.89
N VAL A 229 2.20 -8.35 7.37
CA VAL A 229 2.44 -8.08 8.81
C VAL A 229 1.36 -8.72 9.69
N ILE A 230 0.07 -8.57 9.34
CA ILE A 230 -1.04 -9.20 10.07
C ILE A 230 -0.96 -10.72 10.03
N GLY A 231 -0.58 -11.30 8.88
CA GLY A 231 -0.44 -12.74 8.71
C GLY A 231 0.73 -13.35 9.49
N GLU A 232 1.80 -12.60 9.67
CA GLU A 232 2.97 -13.00 10.46
C GLU A 232 2.64 -13.13 11.96
N LEU A 233 1.72 -12.32 12.51
CA LEU A 233 1.39 -12.34 13.95
C LEU A 233 0.95 -13.72 14.46
N PRO A 234 -0.02 -14.42 13.83
CA PRO A 234 -0.46 -15.75 14.26
C PRO A 234 0.43 -16.88 13.74
N SER A 235 1.34 -16.64 12.80
CA SER A 235 2.11 -17.68 12.10
C SER A 235 3.34 -18.17 12.85
N SER A 236 3.67 -17.59 14.02
CA SER A 236 4.91 -17.82 14.76
C SER A 236 6.19 -17.54 13.96
N ILE A 237 6.09 -16.77 12.87
CA ILE A 237 7.24 -16.32 12.08
C ILE A 237 7.93 -15.18 12.82
N GLN A 238 9.19 -15.43 13.25
CA GLN A 238 10.00 -14.45 13.95
C GLN A 238 10.84 -13.58 13.00
N ASP A 239 11.00 -14.03 11.75
CA ASP A 239 11.91 -13.42 10.77
C ASP A 239 11.34 -12.15 10.12
N GLY A 240 10.01 -11.95 10.19
CA GLY A 240 9.31 -10.82 9.59
C GLY A 240 9.06 -9.65 10.54
N LEU A 241 8.57 -8.53 9.99
CA LEU A 241 8.22 -7.33 10.76
C LEU A 241 7.08 -7.57 11.75
N GLY A 242 6.08 -8.41 11.41
CA GLY A 242 5.00 -8.81 12.33
C GLY A 242 5.55 -9.56 13.54
N GLY A 243 6.52 -10.47 13.33
CA GLY A 243 7.24 -11.14 14.41
C GLY A 243 7.99 -10.15 15.31
N GLN A 244 8.67 -9.16 14.73
CA GLN A 244 9.35 -8.10 15.47
C GLN A 244 8.37 -7.21 16.23
N ILE A 245 7.24 -6.84 15.64
CA ILE A 245 6.16 -6.10 16.33
C ILE A 245 5.66 -6.89 17.53
N LEU A 246 5.39 -8.18 17.36
CA LEU A 246 4.94 -9.04 18.45
C LEU A 246 5.98 -9.11 19.58
N ASN A 247 7.25 -9.33 19.24
CA ASN A 247 8.35 -9.37 20.19
C ASN A 247 8.46 -8.06 20.99
N TYR A 248 8.57 -6.91 20.31
CA TYR A 248 8.69 -5.62 21.00
C TYR A 248 7.39 -5.21 21.72
N SER A 249 6.23 -5.69 21.32
CA SER A 249 4.99 -5.46 22.07
C SER A 249 4.95 -6.21 23.40
N GLN A 250 5.53 -7.42 23.47
CA GLN A 250 5.65 -8.20 24.70
C GLN A 250 6.63 -7.55 25.70
N TYR A 251 7.68 -6.93 25.17
CA TYR A 251 8.71 -6.24 25.99
C TYR A 251 8.53 -4.72 25.98
N TYR A 252 7.32 -4.24 25.73
CA TYR A 252 7.06 -2.80 25.52
C TYR A 252 7.45 -1.94 26.72
N SER A 253 7.18 -2.39 27.95
CA SER A 253 7.53 -1.68 29.17
C SER A 253 9.05 -1.51 29.38
N ILE A 254 9.87 -2.38 28.76
CA ILE A 254 11.33 -2.36 28.87
C ILE A 254 11.96 -1.66 27.67
N GLN A 255 11.42 -1.90 26.47
CA GLN A 255 11.98 -1.41 25.21
C GLN A 255 10.92 -0.76 24.30
N PRO A 256 10.23 0.31 24.74
CA PRO A 256 9.17 0.94 23.93
C PRO A 256 9.69 1.47 22.58
N ARG A 257 10.94 1.95 22.54
CA ARG A 257 11.58 2.50 21.34
C ARG A 257 11.72 1.47 20.22
N GLY A 258 11.86 0.17 20.53
CA GLY A 258 11.97 -0.91 19.56
C GLY A 258 10.67 -1.10 18.75
N LEU A 259 9.50 -1.04 19.42
CA LEU A 259 8.21 -1.13 18.74
C LEU A 259 7.97 0.06 17.82
N TRP A 260 8.26 1.29 18.28
CA TRP A 260 8.12 2.49 17.46
C TRP A 260 9.05 2.46 16.22
N ALA A 261 10.31 2.06 16.42
CA ALA A 261 11.28 1.90 15.35
C ALA A 261 10.80 0.86 14.31
N THR A 262 10.24 -0.26 14.76
CA THR A 262 9.70 -1.31 13.88
C THR A 262 8.51 -0.79 13.05
N ASN A 263 7.60 -0.03 13.68
CA ASN A 263 6.47 0.57 12.98
C ASN A 263 6.92 1.58 11.91
N VAL A 264 7.98 2.36 12.18
CA VAL A 264 8.56 3.26 11.16
C VAL A 264 9.10 2.48 9.96
N ILE A 265 9.84 1.40 10.20
CA ILE A 265 10.36 0.56 9.11
C ILE A 265 9.21 -0.09 8.32
N ALA A 266 8.15 -0.56 8.99
CA ALA A 266 6.96 -1.11 8.34
C ALA A 266 6.25 -0.06 7.46
N ALA A 267 6.10 1.18 7.95
CA ALA A 267 5.53 2.28 7.19
C ALA A 267 6.39 2.65 5.97
N LEU A 268 7.72 2.72 6.14
CA LEU A 268 8.66 2.96 5.03
C LEU A 268 8.61 1.85 3.98
N LEU A 269 8.46 0.60 4.40
CA LEU A 269 8.29 -0.53 3.48
C LEU A 269 7.00 -0.38 2.65
N GLY A 270 5.88 -0.02 3.29
CA GLY A 270 4.62 0.26 2.60
C GLY A 270 4.73 1.39 1.58
N ILE A 271 5.41 2.49 1.96
CA ILE A 271 5.69 3.61 1.06
C ILE A 271 6.57 3.16 -0.11
N ALA A 272 7.64 2.40 0.14
CA ALA A 272 8.52 1.88 -0.91
C ALA A 272 7.75 1.02 -1.91
N PHE A 273 6.88 0.14 -1.43
CA PHE A 273 6.04 -0.72 -2.27
C PHE A 273 5.07 0.09 -3.15
N PHE A 274 4.42 1.11 -2.56
CA PHE A 274 3.59 2.07 -3.29
C PHE A 274 4.39 2.78 -4.39
N LEU A 275 5.60 3.26 -4.08
CA LEU A 275 6.45 3.98 -5.03
C LEU A 275 6.90 3.09 -6.19
N VAL A 276 7.17 1.81 -5.96
CA VAL A 276 7.50 0.84 -7.01
C VAL A 276 6.34 0.74 -8.02
N VAL A 277 5.10 0.60 -7.52
CA VAL A 277 3.92 0.54 -8.40
C VAL A 277 3.66 1.87 -9.09
N LEU A 278 3.87 3.01 -8.42
CA LEU A 278 3.77 4.35 -9.01
C LEU A 278 4.77 4.54 -10.17
N ILE A 279 6.01 4.06 -10.01
CA ILE A 279 7.02 4.10 -11.07
C ILE A 279 6.58 3.21 -12.24
N ALA A 280 6.11 1.99 -11.96
CA ALA A 280 5.59 1.08 -12.98
C ALA A 280 4.43 1.70 -13.77
N GLU A 281 3.49 2.39 -13.08
CA GLU A 281 2.42 3.14 -13.73
C GLU A 281 2.96 4.19 -14.71
N LYS A 282 3.91 5.03 -14.28
CA LYS A 282 4.49 6.08 -15.13
C LYS A 282 5.21 5.53 -16.36
N LEU A 283 5.77 4.32 -16.26
CA LEU A 283 6.44 3.67 -17.39
C LEU A 283 5.44 3.07 -18.39
N VAL A 284 4.32 2.52 -17.89
CA VAL A 284 3.32 1.83 -18.71
C VAL A 284 2.26 2.79 -19.27
N VAL A 285 1.75 3.70 -18.42
CA VAL A 285 0.71 4.66 -18.77
C VAL A 285 1.34 5.95 -19.26
N ARG A 286 1.75 5.97 -20.53
CA ARG A 286 2.40 7.14 -21.14
C ARG A 286 1.47 8.33 -21.39
N ARG A 287 0.14 8.12 -21.37
CA ARG A 287 -0.89 9.17 -21.53
C ARG A 287 -2.08 8.80 -20.66
N ALA A 288 -2.21 9.42 -19.49
CA ALA A 288 -3.48 9.41 -18.77
C ALA A 288 -4.47 10.33 -19.53
N PRO A 289 -5.73 9.90 -19.75
CA PRO A 289 -6.78 10.81 -20.18
C PRO A 289 -6.94 11.91 -19.12
N GLU A 290 -7.00 13.18 -19.53
CA GLU A 290 -7.08 14.35 -18.64
C GLU A 290 -8.33 14.38 -17.71
N ASN A 291 -9.23 13.41 -17.85
CA ASN A 291 -10.55 13.37 -17.18
C ASN A 291 -10.58 12.45 -15.93
N VAL A 292 -9.44 12.03 -15.38
CA VAL A 292 -9.37 11.12 -14.19
C VAL A 292 -8.61 11.78 -13.03
N ALA A 293 -8.54 13.12 -13.01
CA ALA A 293 -8.01 13.89 -11.88
C ALA A 293 -9.16 14.49 -11.04
#